data_4e8df9534062ffe5af9f67a530ea7154
#
_entry.id   4e8df9534062ffe5af9f67a530ea7154
#
_cell.length_a   1.000
_cell.length_b   1.000
_cell.length_c   1.000
_cell.angle_alpha   90.00
_cell.angle_beta   90.00
_cell.angle_gamma   90.00
#
_symmetry.space_group_name_H-M   'P 1'
#
loop_
_entity.id
_entity.type
_entity.pdbx_description
1 polymer ?
#
loop_
_entity_poly.entity_id
_entity_poly.type
_entity_poly.pdbx_seq_one_letter_code
_entity_poly.pdbx_strand_id
1 'polypeptide(L)'
;MSTKISGSKYAAMYGPTTGDKVRLADTSLVIEVEKDYTTYGDEVKFGGGKTIRDGMGQSVKTCSKDGDLDLVITNALIVDSTGIVKADIGIKDGKIAGIGKAGNPDIMDGVTPGMTVGASTEALAGEGMIVTAGGIDTHIHFISPQQIDCALYSGVTTMIGGGTGPADGTNATTCTPGPWNLKMMLKAAEEYPMNLGFLGKGNCSDEAPLIEQVKAGAMGLKIHEDWGATPAVINHCLNVADEYDVQVA
;
A
#
# COMPACT_ATOMS: atom_id res chain seq x y z
N MET A 1 27.91 -13.72 -27.49
CA MET A 1 26.91 -14.43 -28.33
C MET A 1 25.55 -13.84 -28.04
N SER A 2 24.80 -13.45 -29.06
CA SER A 2 23.41 -13.03 -28.88
C SER A 2 22.46 -14.20 -29.15
N THR A 3 21.46 -14.42 -28.29
CA THR A 3 20.44 -15.43 -28.49
C THR A 3 19.12 -14.75 -28.83
N LYS A 4 18.43 -15.25 -29.88
CA LYS A 4 17.10 -14.76 -30.25
C LYS A 4 16.03 -15.64 -29.61
N ILE A 5 15.11 -15.05 -28.88
CA ILE A 5 13.91 -15.70 -28.34
C ILE A 5 12.66 -14.96 -28.85
N SER A 6 11.52 -15.64 -28.90
CA SER A 6 10.26 -14.97 -29.26
C SER A 6 9.80 -14.06 -28.13
N GLY A 7 9.09 -12.96 -28.44
CA GLY A 7 8.52 -12.06 -27.44
C GLY A 7 7.61 -12.78 -26.44
N SER A 8 6.78 -13.71 -26.91
CA SER A 8 5.91 -14.52 -26.04
C SER A 8 6.69 -15.38 -25.05
N LYS A 9 7.83 -15.94 -25.46
CA LYS A 9 8.70 -16.71 -24.59
C LYS A 9 9.42 -15.81 -23.58
N TYR A 10 9.86 -14.63 -24.00
CA TYR A 10 10.45 -13.63 -23.12
C TYR A 10 9.45 -13.18 -22.06
N ALA A 11 8.23 -12.80 -22.48
CA ALA A 11 7.17 -12.39 -21.57
C ALA A 11 6.76 -13.48 -20.56
N ALA A 12 6.77 -14.74 -20.97
CA ALA A 12 6.51 -15.86 -20.06
C ALA A 12 7.62 -16.08 -19.01
N MET A 13 8.85 -15.63 -19.30
CA MET A 13 10.00 -15.77 -18.40
C MET A 13 10.17 -14.57 -17.47
N TYR A 14 10.03 -13.35 -18.01
CA TYR A 14 10.41 -12.10 -17.37
C TYR A 14 9.29 -11.05 -17.34
N GLY A 15 8.09 -11.41 -17.73
CA GLY A 15 6.99 -10.46 -17.87
C GLY A 15 7.00 -9.71 -19.22
N PRO A 16 5.92 -8.94 -19.50
CA PRO A 16 5.80 -8.17 -20.73
C PRO A 16 6.87 -7.07 -20.81
N THR A 17 7.21 -6.65 -22.01
CA THR A 17 8.17 -5.58 -22.28
C THR A 17 7.50 -4.41 -23.01
N THR A 18 8.23 -3.30 -23.21
CA THR A 18 7.73 -2.09 -23.88
C THR A 18 7.00 -2.41 -25.18
N GLY A 19 5.78 -1.91 -25.33
CA GLY A 19 4.91 -2.13 -26.48
C GLY A 19 4.05 -3.40 -26.41
N ASP A 20 4.29 -4.29 -25.45
CA ASP A 20 3.44 -5.45 -25.25
C ASP A 20 2.09 -5.03 -24.67
N LYS A 21 1.04 -5.72 -25.11
CA LYS A 21 -0.33 -5.49 -24.66
C LYS A 21 -0.77 -6.56 -23.68
N VAL A 22 -1.26 -6.13 -22.55
CA VAL A 22 -1.69 -7.00 -21.44
C VAL A 22 -3.15 -6.73 -21.11
N ARG A 23 -3.93 -7.79 -20.97
CA ARG A 23 -5.31 -7.68 -20.48
C ARG A 23 -5.30 -7.42 -18.98
N LEU A 24 -6.06 -6.43 -18.55
CA LEU A 24 -6.18 -6.09 -17.12
C LEU A 24 -7.18 -7.02 -16.45
N ALA A 25 -6.69 -8.07 -15.82
CA ALA A 25 -7.47 -9.11 -15.15
C ALA A 25 -8.63 -9.64 -16.03
N ASP A 26 -9.83 -9.83 -15.45
CA ASP A 26 -11.02 -10.32 -16.16
C ASP A 26 -11.83 -9.21 -16.86
N THR A 27 -11.26 -8.04 -17.02
CA THR A 27 -11.91 -6.93 -17.71
C THR A 27 -11.72 -7.00 -19.22
N SER A 28 -12.43 -6.16 -19.96
CA SER A 28 -12.19 -5.94 -21.40
C SER A 28 -11.07 -4.93 -21.67
N LEU A 29 -10.47 -4.36 -20.64
CA LEU A 29 -9.40 -3.37 -20.76
C LEU A 29 -8.09 -4.04 -21.15
N VAL A 30 -7.40 -3.42 -22.10
CA VAL A 30 -6.07 -3.83 -22.53
C VAL A 30 -5.15 -2.64 -22.33
N ILE A 31 -4.10 -2.85 -21.55
CA ILE A 31 -3.05 -1.86 -21.30
C ILE A 31 -1.82 -2.16 -22.15
N GLU A 32 -1.04 -1.15 -22.47
CA GLU A 32 0.22 -1.28 -23.21
C GLU A 32 1.38 -0.85 -22.31
N VAL A 33 2.43 -1.66 -22.27
CA VAL A 33 3.63 -1.34 -21.46
C VAL A 33 4.38 -0.18 -22.10
N GLU A 34 4.46 0.93 -21.40
CA GLU A 34 5.08 2.17 -21.89
C GLU A 34 6.61 2.11 -21.76
N LYS A 35 7.11 1.47 -20.71
CA LYS A 35 8.54 1.38 -20.42
C LYS A 35 8.88 0.08 -19.69
N ASP A 36 10.00 -0.51 -20.06
CA ASP A 36 10.65 -1.61 -19.36
C ASP A 36 12.00 -1.12 -18.81
N TYR A 37 12.21 -1.25 -17.51
CA TYR A 37 13.46 -0.86 -16.84
C TYR A 37 14.54 -1.93 -16.92
N THR A 38 14.21 -3.12 -17.40
CA THR A 38 15.18 -4.21 -17.56
C THR A 38 16.18 -3.90 -18.67
N THR A 39 17.44 -4.19 -18.44
CA THR A 39 18.46 -4.24 -19.48
C THR A 39 18.53 -5.66 -20.03
N TYR A 40 18.30 -5.85 -21.32
CA TYR A 40 18.32 -7.18 -21.91
C TYR A 40 19.68 -7.84 -21.77
N GLY A 41 19.67 -9.04 -21.17
CA GLY A 41 20.85 -9.80 -20.83
C GLY A 41 21.23 -9.73 -19.36
N ASP A 42 20.63 -8.81 -18.60
CA ASP A 42 20.79 -8.65 -17.15
C ASP A 42 19.53 -9.02 -16.39
N GLU A 43 18.63 -9.76 -17.00
CA GLU A 43 17.39 -10.15 -16.35
C GLU A 43 17.69 -10.94 -15.08
N VAL A 44 17.20 -10.46 -13.96
CA VAL A 44 17.33 -11.15 -12.68
C VAL A 44 16.10 -12.01 -12.44
N LYS A 45 16.36 -13.29 -12.25
CA LYS A 45 15.37 -14.25 -11.78
C LYS A 45 16.00 -15.11 -10.71
N PHE A 46 15.46 -15.11 -9.49
CA PHE A 46 16.02 -15.94 -8.44
C PHE A 46 15.77 -17.43 -8.73
N GLY A 47 16.79 -18.24 -8.60
CA GLY A 47 16.74 -19.68 -8.82
C GLY A 47 16.77 -20.42 -7.49
N GLY A 48 15.71 -21.20 -7.19
CA GLY A 48 15.70 -22.16 -6.09
C GLY A 48 15.74 -21.55 -4.69
N GLY A 49 15.10 -20.41 -4.47
CA GLY A 49 15.02 -19.74 -3.17
C GLY A 49 14.43 -18.36 -3.25
N LYS A 50 14.40 -17.65 -2.13
CA LYS A 50 13.88 -16.27 -2.01
C LYS A 50 14.98 -15.21 -2.04
N THR A 51 16.14 -15.52 -2.63
CA THR A 51 17.28 -14.61 -2.68
C THR A 51 17.90 -14.57 -4.07
N ILE A 52 18.36 -13.38 -4.43
CA ILE A 52 19.22 -13.16 -5.60
C ILE A 52 20.64 -13.40 -5.15
N ARG A 53 21.36 -14.31 -5.79
CA ARG A 53 22.70 -14.71 -5.40
C ARG A 53 23.79 -13.84 -6.05
N ASP A 54 24.98 -13.90 -5.51
CA ASP A 54 26.20 -13.39 -6.16
C ASP A 54 26.34 -14.02 -7.56
N GLY A 55 26.72 -13.22 -8.54
CA GLY A 55 26.69 -13.63 -9.95
C GLY A 55 25.33 -13.58 -10.62
N MET A 56 24.26 -13.34 -9.88
CA MET A 56 22.89 -13.13 -10.40
C MET A 56 22.41 -11.69 -10.20
N GLY A 57 23.21 -10.82 -9.59
CA GLY A 57 22.81 -9.44 -9.30
C GLY A 57 22.87 -9.05 -7.83
N GLN A 58 23.40 -9.89 -6.94
CA GLN A 58 23.65 -9.54 -5.54
C GLN A 58 24.98 -8.79 -5.41
N SER A 59 24.99 -7.74 -4.61
CA SER A 59 26.23 -7.10 -4.16
C SER A 59 26.83 -7.88 -3.00
N VAL A 60 28.15 -8.05 -3.03
CA VAL A 60 28.93 -8.65 -1.94
C VAL A 60 29.69 -7.60 -1.13
N LYS A 61 29.63 -6.34 -1.54
CA LYS A 61 30.35 -5.23 -0.91
C LYS A 61 29.52 -4.52 0.14
N THR A 62 28.21 -4.60 0.04
CA THR A 62 27.25 -3.85 0.86
C THR A 62 26.28 -4.80 1.55
N CYS A 63 25.61 -4.31 2.57
CA CYS A 63 24.58 -5.04 3.31
C CYS A 63 23.46 -4.10 3.76
N SER A 64 22.46 -4.61 4.47
CA SER A 64 21.31 -3.82 4.94
C SER A 64 21.73 -2.55 5.72
N LYS A 65 22.86 -2.57 6.46
CA LYS A 65 23.38 -1.39 7.16
C LYS A 65 23.91 -0.30 6.23
N ASP A 66 24.31 -0.68 5.03
CA ASP A 66 24.84 0.23 4.01
C ASP A 66 23.74 0.75 3.08
N GLY A 67 22.48 0.38 3.36
CA GLY A 67 21.31 0.83 2.63
C GLY A 67 20.79 -0.13 1.56
N ASP A 68 21.29 -1.37 1.49
CA ASP A 68 20.73 -2.39 0.61
C ASP A 68 19.26 -2.67 0.94
N LEU A 69 18.51 -3.06 -0.08
CA LEU A 69 17.09 -3.40 0.06
C LEU A 69 16.87 -4.55 1.05
N ASP A 70 15.78 -4.49 1.79
CA ASP A 70 15.32 -5.61 2.62
C ASP A 70 14.53 -6.62 1.78
N LEU A 71 13.77 -6.13 0.80
CA LEU A 71 12.97 -6.92 -0.12
C LEU A 71 12.96 -6.29 -1.51
N VAL A 72 12.99 -7.12 -2.53
CA VAL A 72 12.74 -6.70 -3.92
C VAL A 72 11.62 -7.55 -4.53
N ILE A 73 10.69 -6.90 -5.22
CA ILE A 73 9.71 -7.56 -6.09
C ILE A 73 10.23 -7.39 -7.50
N THR A 74 10.58 -8.49 -8.18
CA THR A 74 11.23 -8.44 -9.48
C THR A 74 10.24 -8.44 -10.64
N ASN A 75 10.54 -7.69 -11.69
CA ASN A 75 9.83 -7.72 -12.98
C ASN A 75 8.30 -7.54 -12.89
N ALA A 76 7.81 -6.71 -11.98
CA ALA A 76 6.39 -6.43 -11.82
C ALA A 76 5.87 -5.53 -12.95
N LEU A 77 4.68 -5.81 -13.44
CA LEU A 77 3.94 -4.86 -14.28
C LEU A 77 3.20 -3.88 -13.37
N ILE A 78 3.70 -2.66 -13.28
CA ILE A 78 3.19 -1.62 -12.39
C ILE A 78 2.25 -0.72 -13.15
N VAL A 79 1.08 -0.49 -12.60
CA VAL A 79 0.07 0.44 -13.14
C VAL A 79 -0.23 1.46 -12.07
N ASP A 80 0.20 2.70 -12.30
CA ASP A 80 -0.06 3.81 -11.37
C ASP A 80 -0.27 5.14 -12.10
N SER A 81 -0.34 6.24 -11.36
CA SER A 81 -0.55 7.58 -11.93
C SER A 81 0.62 8.08 -12.78
N THR A 82 1.78 7.44 -12.73
CA THR A 82 2.99 7.83 -13.49
C THR A 82 3.12 7.07 -14.80
N GLY A 83 2.36 6.00 -14.98
CA GLY A 83 2.35 5.21 -16.20
C GLY A 83 2.18 3.71 -16.01
N ILE A 84 2.42 2.97 -17.08
CA ILE A 84 2.34 1.51 -17.14
C ILE A 84 3.75 0.99 -17.44
N VAL A 85 4.42 0.50 -16.41
CA VAL A 85 5.85 0.16 -16.54
C VAL A 85 6.15 -1.24 -16.01
N LYS A 86 7.10 -1.92 -16.64
CA LYS A 86 7.73 -3.09 -16.03
C LYS A 86 8.97 -2.64 -15.27
N ALA A 87 9.00 -2.93 -13.99
CA ALA A 87 10.10 -2.56 -13.10
C ALA A 87 10.18 -3.48 -11.89
N ASP A 88 11.29 -3.39 -11.18
CA ASP A 88 11.42 -3.92 -9.84
C ASP A 88 10.91 -2.90 -8.82
N ILE A 89 10.38 -3.39 -7.70
CA ILE A 89 9.99 -2.58 -6.55
C ILE A 89 10.93 -2.90 -5.41
N GLY A 90 11.71 -1.92 -4.98
CA GLY A 90 12.60 -2.03 -3.83
C GLY A 90 11.92 -1.58 -2.55
N ILE A 91 12.07 -2.36 -1.49
CA ILE A 91 11.52 -2.08 -0.17
C ILE A 91 12.66 -2.03 0.84
N LYS A 92 12.66 -0.98 1.66
CA LYS A 92 13.61 -0.75 2.75
C LYS A 92 12.90 -0.16 3.96
N ASP A 93 13.13 -0.74 5.13
CA ASP A 93 12.54 -0.28 6.40
C ASP A 93 11.00 -0.16 6.33
N GLY A 94 10.33 -1.15 5.67
CA GLY A 94 8.89 -1.18 5.48
C GLY A 94 8.32 -0.13 4.53
N LYS A 95 9.16 0.54 3.74
CA LYS A 95 8.76 1.58 2.77
C LYS A 95 9.25 1.25 1.38
N ILE A 96 8.55 1.74 0.36
CA ILE A 96 9.03 1.69 -1.02
C ILE A 96 10.26 2.60 -1.13
N ALA A 97 11.42 1.99 -1.34
CA ALA A 97 12.69 2.69 -1.53
C ALA A 97 12.85 3.21 -2.96
N GLY A 98 12.30 2.48 -3.94
CA GLY A 98 12.34 2.87 -5.33
C GLY A 98 11.56 1.93 -6.24
N ILE A 99 11.28 2.43 -7.43
CA ILE A 99 10.72 1.69 -8.57
C ILE A 99 11.68 1.88 -9.73
N GLY A 100 12.17 0.78 -10.29
CA GLY A 100 13.16 0.83 -11.36
C GLY A 100 13.85 -0.50 -11.58
N LYS A 101 15.15 -0.50 -11.82
CA LYS A 101 15.97 -1.70 -11.90
C LYS A 101 16.72 -1.91 -10.59
N ALA A 102 16.48 -3.03 -9.93
CA ALA A 102 17.25 -3.46 -8.77
C ALA A 102 18.41 -4.38 -9.19
N GLY A 103 19.46 -4.43 -8.38
CA GLY A 103 20.58 -5.32 -8.63
C GLY A 103 21.89 -4.85 -8.04
N ASN A 104 22.97 -5.33 -8.62
CA ASN A 104 24.32 -4.95 -8.23
C ASN A 104 24.92 -3.97 -9.24
N PRO A 105 25.12 -2.70 -8.87
CA PRO A 105 25.66 -1.69 -9.79
C PRO A 105 27.12 -1.96 -10.24
N ASP A 106 27.83 -2.88 -9.58
CA ASP A 106 29.19 -3.25 -9.98
C ASP A 106 29.23 -4.13 -11.23
N ILE A 107 28.15 -4.85 -11.54
CA ILE A 107 28.07 -5.84 -12.62
C ILE A 107 26.88 -5.66 -13.55
N MET A 108 25.98 -4.73 -13.23
CA MET A 108 24.73 -4.50 -13.98
C MET A 108 24.60 -3.02 -14.31
N ASP A 109 24.37 -2.71 -15.58
CA ASP A 109 24.12 -1.34 -16.01
C ASP A 109 22.69 -0.88 -15.67
N GLY A 110 22.55 0.40 -15.33
CA GLY A 110 21.25 1.03 -15.14
C GLY A 110 20.53 0.68 -13.83
N VAL A 111 21.23 0.12 -12.84
CA VAL A 111 20.65 -0.08 -11.50
C VAL A 111 20.22 1.28 -10.94
N THR A 112 18.97 1.36 -10.51
CA THR A 112 18.39 2.59 -9.98
C THR A 112 19.05 2.93 -8.64
N PRO A 113 19.44 4.20 -8.40
CA PRO A 113 20.04 4.61 -7.13
C PRO A 113 19.15 4.21 -5.94
N GLY A 114 19.79 3.60 -4.92
CA GLY A 114 19.08 3.09 -3.74
C GLY A 114 18.39 1.73 -3.92
N MET A 115 18.56 1.08 -5.07
CA MET A 115 17.98 -0.24 -5.32
C MET A 115 19.02 -1.37 -5.40
N THR A 116 20.06 -1.25 -4.58
CA THR A 116 21.07 -2.31 -4.48
C THR A 116 20.53 -3.54 -3.77
N VAL A 117 20.74 -4.70 -4.38
CA VAL A 117 20.39 -6.00 -3.80
C VAL A 117 21.60 -6.54 -3.05
N GLY A 118 21.48 -6.76 -1.76
CA GLY A 118 22.53 -7.31 -0.90
C GLY A 118 22.27 -8.77 -0.49
N ALA A 119 23.17 -9.30 0.32
CA ALA A 119 23.09 -10.69 0.78
C ALA A 119 21.85 -10.99 1.65
N SER A 120 21.30 -9.99 2.32
CA SER A 120 20.09 -10.10 3.16
C SER A 120 18.79 -9.72 2.45
N THR A 121 18.86 -9.30 1.20
CA THR A 121 17.65 -8.90 0.44
C THR A 121 16.82 -10.14 0.09
N GLU A 122 15.57 -10.14 0.52
CA GLU A 122 14.60 -11.13 0.05
C GLU A 122 14.11 -10.77 -1.36
N ALA A 123 13.74 -11.78 -2.15
CA ALA A 123 13.20 -11.58 -3.49
C ALA A 123 11.83 -12.25 -3.65
N LEU A 124 10.88 -11.50 -4.19
CA LEU A 124 9.58 -11.99 -4.63
C LEU A 124 9.47 -11.87 -6.16
N ALA A 125 9.00 -12.94 -6.80
CA ALA A 125 8.72 -12.93 -8.23
C ALA A 125 7.49 -12.08 -8.53
N GLY A 126 7.67 -11.04 -9.31
CA GLY A 126 6.60 -10.20 -9.85
C GLY A 126 6.26 -10.51 -11.30
N GLU A 127 6.97 -11.45 -11.93
CA GLU A 127 6.75 -11.84 -13.32
C GLU A 127 5.33 -12.35 -13.53
N GLY A 128 4.63 -11.76 -14.48
CA GLY A 128 3.24 -12.08 -14.77
C GLY A 128 2.21 -11.51 -13.77
N MET A 129 2.65 -10.73 -12.81
CA MET A 129 1.78 -10.05 -11.84
C MET A 129 1.60 -8.59 -12.20
N ILE A 130 0.40 -8.08 -11.97
CA ILE A 130 0.09 -6.65 -12.06
C ILE A 130 0.08 -6.07 -10.66
N VAL A 131 0.83 -5.01 -10.45
CA VAL A 131 0.92 -4.31 -9.16
C VAL A 131 0.30 -2.92 -9.30
N THR A 132 -0.60 -2.60 -8.40
CA THR A 132 -1.25 -1.29 -8.29
C THR A 132 -1.09 -0.75 -6.87
N ALA A 133 -1.39 0.54 -6.67
CA ALA A 133 -1.61 1.06 -5.33
C ALA A 133 -2.76 0.30 -4.65
N GLY A 134 -2.65 0.10 -3.34
CA GLY A 134 -3.73 -0.50 -2.56
C GLY A 134 -4.97 0.39 -2.50
N GLY A 135 -6.14 -0.23 -2.43
CA GLY A 135 -7.40 0.47 -2.28
C GLY A 135 -7.50 1.21 -0.94
N ILE A 136 -8.18 2.36 -0.95
CA ILE A 136 -8.54 3.11 0.26
C ILE A 136 -10.05 3.09 0.37
N ASP A 137 -10.57 2.49 1.44
CA ASP A 137 -11.98 2.55 1.78
C ASP A 137 -12.22 3.62 2.85
N THR A 138 -12.94 4.65 2.50
CA THR A 138 -13.20 5.83 3.35
C THR A 138 -14.54 5.80 4.07
N HIS A 139 -15.28 4.69 3.98
CA HIS A 139 -16.58 4.56 4.63
C HIS A 139 -16.75 3.17 5.27
N ILE A 140 -15.99 2.92 6.31
CA ILE A 140 -16.02 1.67 7.06
C ILE A 140 -16.86 1.81 8.33
N HIS A 141 -17.64 0.75 8.61
CA HIS A 141 -18.20 0.47 9.91
C HIS A 141 -17.40 -0.67 10.54
N PHE A 142 -16.56 -0.36 11.52
CA PHE A 142 -15.73 -1.35 12.20
C PHE A 142 -16.58 -2.22 13.13
N ILE A 143 -17.09 -3.33 12.59
CA ILE A 143 -18.00 -4.25 13.29
C ILE A 143 -17.22 -5.42 13.89
N SER A 144 -16.30 -5.99 13.11
CA SER A 144 -15.48 -7.11 13.58
C SER A 144 -14.07 -7.06 12.98
N PRO A 145 -13.05 -7.61 13.67
CA PRO A 145 -11.68 -7.62 13.18
C PRO A 145 -11.48 -8.40 11.87
N GLN A 146 -12.32 -9.38 11.59
CA GLN A 146 -12.26 -10.18 10.35
C GLN A 146 -12.44 -9.34 9.08
N GLN A 147 -13.08 -8.17 9.18
CA GLN A 147 -13.19 -7.24 8.05
C GLN A 147 -11.82 -6.81 7.52
N ILE A 148 -10.81 -6.69 8.39
CA ILE A 148 -9.48 -6.23 8.04
C ILE A 148 -8.78 -7.26 7.14
N ASP A 149 -8.83 -8.53 7.52
CA ASP A 149 -8.27 -9.60 6.69
C ASP A 149 -8.98 -9.69 5.33
N CYS A 150 -10.32 -9.63 5.33
CA CYS A 150 -11.10 -9.63 4.09
C CYS A 150 -10.73 -8.45 3.18
N ALA A 151 -10.52 -7.26 3.75
CA ALA A 151 -10.12 -6.07 3.01
C ALA A 151 -8.72 -6.24 2.39
N LEU A 152 -7.74 -6.72 3.17
CA LEU A 152 -6.38 -6.99 2.67
C LEU A 152 -6.38 -8.01 1.54
N TYR A 153 -7.10 -9.12 1.67
CA TYR A 153 -7.23 -10.12 0.59
C TYR A 153 -7.93 -9.58 -0.67
N SER A 154 -8.69 -8.50 -0.52
CA SER A 154 -9.35 -7.81 -1.63
C SER A 154 -8.54 -6.64 -2.20
N GLY A 155 -7.31 -6.41 -1.72
CA GLY A 155 -6.43 -5.35 -2.19
C GLY A 155 -6.68 -3.98 -1.56
N VAL A 156 -7.47 -3.89 -0.50
CA VAL A 156 -7.63 -2.67 0.30
C VAL A 156 -6.53 -2.62 1.34
N THR A 157 -5.78 -1.52 1.39
CA THR A 157 -4.65 -1.33 2.31
C THR A 157 -4.87 -0.22 3.32
N THR A 158 -5.97 0.53 3.19
CA THR A 158 -6.34 1.61 4.09
C THR A 158 -7.85 1.58 4.32
N MET A 159 -8.27 1.59 5.58
CA MET A 159 -9.67 1.66 5.99
C MET A 159 -9.88 2.85 6.92
N ILE A 160 -10.82 3.72 6.59
CA ILE A 160 -11.18 4.89 7.38
C ILE A 160 -12.67 4.81 7.73
N GLY A 161 -12.99 4.92 9.00
CA GLY A 161 -14.37 4.84 9.43
C GLY A 161 -14.55 4.88 10.94
N GLY A 162 -15.71 4.48 11.39
CA GLY A 162 -16.04 4.44 12.81
C GLY A 162 -16.52 3.07 13.26
N GLY A 163 -16.55 2.89 14.55
CA GLY A 163 -16.97 1.67 15.22
C GLY A 163 -15.99 1.22 16.29
N THR A 164 -16.34 0.20 17.04
CA THR A 164 -15.54 -0.30 18.18
C THR A 164 -15.23 -1.78 18.09
N GLY A 165 -15.65 -2.46 17.00
CA GLY A 165 -15.58 -3.92 16.87
C GLY A 165 -14.23 -4.56 17.16
N PRO A 166 -13.12 -4.08 16.59
CA PRO A 166 -11.78 -4.58 16.90
C PRO A 166 -11.34 -4.45 18.36
N ALA A 167 -11.87 -3.46 19.11
CA ALA A 167 -11.46 -3.22 20.50
C ALA A 167 -12.34 -3.94 21.52
N ASP A 168 -13.67 -3.88 21.39
CA ASP A 168 -14.60 -4.37 22.41
C ASP A 168 -15.92 -4.97 21.84
N GLY A 169 -15.91 -5.38 20.58
CA GLY A 169 -17.09 -5.81 19.86
C GLY A 169 -17.98 -4.63 19.42
N THR A 170 -19.18 -4.93 19.00
CA THR A 170 -20.06 -3.99 18.28
C THR A 170 -20.84 -3.06 19.19
N ASN A 171 -20.23 -2.40 20.16
CA ASN A 171 -20.88 -1.40 21.00
C ASN A 171 -21.26 -0.13 20.22
N ALA A 172 -20.43 0.24 19.26
CA ALA A 172 -20.73 1.28 18.28
C ALA A 172 -20.32 0.81 16.89
N THR A 173 -21.09 1.17 15.87
CA THR A 173 -20.87 0.67 14.49
C THR A 173 -20.49 1.78 13.51
N THR A 174 -21.05 2.97 13.63
CA THR A 174 -20.91 4.03 12.63
C THR A 174 -19.84 5.06 12.96
N CYS A 175 -19.50 5.21 14.24
CA CYS A 175 -18.47 6.12 14.72
C CYS A 175 -17.72 5.49 15.89
N THR A 176 -16.55 6.03 16.22
CA THR A 176 -15.79 5.66 17.42
C THR A 176 -15.94 6.77 18.45
N PRO A 177 -16.97 6.70 19.34
CA PRO A 177 -17.39 7.84 20.13
C PRO A 177 -16.51 8.06 21.35
N GLY A 178 -16.00 9.26 21.47
CA GLY A 178 -15.27 9.76 22.63
C GLY A 178 -13.82 9.26 22.76
N PRO A 179 -13.03 9.96 23.58
CA PRO A 179 -11.59 9.70 23.73
C PRO A 179 -11.21 8.28 24.15
N TRP A 180 -12.03 7.68 25.01
CA TRP A 180 -11.79 6.30 25.48
C TRP A 180 -11.83 5.29 24.33
N ASN A 181 -12.92 5.28 23.56
CA ASN A 181 -13.08 4.34 22.47
C ASN A 181 -12.03 4.57 21.37
N LEU A 182 -11.70 5.82 21.07
CA LEU A 182 -10.64 6.15 20.12
C LEU A 182 -9.30 5.56 20.56
N LYS A 183 -8.92 5.74 21.83
CA LYS A 183 -7.67 5.17 22.35
C LYS A 183 -7.66 3.64 22.32
N MET A 184 -8.79 3.00 22.62
CA MET A 184 -8.89 1.54 22.56
C MET A 184 -8.81 1.03 21.13
N MET A 185 -9.44 1.70 20.18
CA MET A 185 -9.35 1.35 18.76
C MET A 185 -7.94 1.57 18.21
N LEU A 186 -7.28 2.67 18.54
CA LEU A 186 -5.90 2.91 18.16
C LEU A 186 -4.96 1.82 18.70
N LYS A 187 -5.16 1.41 19.95
CA LYS A 187 -4.39 0.32 20.56
C LYS A 187 -4.66 -1.02 19.89
N ALA A 188 -5.91 -1.33 19.56
CA ALA A 188 -6.26 -2.54 18.84
C ALA A 188 -5.68 -2.54 17.41
N ALA A 189 -5.56 -1.37 16.79
CA ALA A 189 -5.03 -1.21 15.44
C ALA A 189 -3.55 -1.59 15.31
N GLU A 190 -2.76 -1.53 16.39
CA GLU A 190 -1.32 -1.83 16.36
C GLU A 190 -1.00 -3.26 15.90
N GLU A 191 -1.93 -4.19 16.06
CA GLU A 191 -1.74 -5.61 15.69
C GLU A 191 -2.04 -5.92 14.22
N TYR A 192 -2.64 -4.98 13.48
CA TYR A 192 -3.08 -5.24 12.10
C TYR A 192 -2.13 -4.64 11.06
N PRO A 193 -1.75 -5.41 10.02
CA PRO A 193 -0.91 -4.93 8.92
C PRO A 193 -1.72 -4.09 7.91
N MET A 194 -2.46 -3.10 8.37
CA MET A 194 -3.37 -2.25 7.62
C MET A 194 -3.25 -0.81 8.12
N ASN A 195 -3.39 0.16 7.22
CA ASN A 195 -3.58 1.54 7.65
C ASN A 195 -5.02 1.74 8.12
N LEU A 196 -5.20 2.11 9.38
CA LEU A 196 -6.52 2.27 10.00
C LEU A 196 -6.69 3.70 10.52
N GLY A 197 -7.79 4.35 10.12
CA GLY A 197 -8.17 5.67 10.60
C GLY A 197 -9.56 5.63 11.24
N PHE A 198 -9.70 6.27 12.40
CA PHE A 198 -10.95 6.23 13.18
C PHE A 198 -11.64 7.58 13.17
N LEU A 199 -12.95 7.56 12.90
CA LEU A 199 -13.80 8.74 12.92
C LEU A 199 -14.55 8.83 14.24
N GLY A 200 -14.39 9.96 14.92
CA GLY A 200 -15.13 10.29 16.13
C GLY A 200 -16.62 10.54 15.83
N LYS A 201 -17.46 10.59 16.85
CA LYS A 201 -18.87 10.94 16.72
C LYS A 201 -19.03 12.43 16.45
N GLY A 202 -19.47 12.80 15.25
CA GLY A 202 -19.70 14.17 14.84
C GLY A 202 -21.06 14.74 15.30
N ASN A 203 -22.02 13.91 15.66
CA ASN A 203 -23.32 14.32 16.16
C ASN A 203 -23.21 14.84 17.60
N CYS A 204 -22.95 16.12 17.75
CA CYS A 204 -22.83 16.76 19.06
C CYS A 204 -23.39 18.18 19.03
N SER A 205 -24.05 18.58 20.12
CA SER A 205 -24.63 19.94 20.26
C SER A 205 -23.62 20.98 20.77
N ASP A 206 -22.36 20.58 20.96
CA ASP A 206 -21.28 21.42 21.46
C ASP A 206 -19.96 21.05 20.76
N GLU A 207 -19.07 22.01 20.57
CA GLU A 207 -17.78 21.82 19.89
C GLU A 207 -16.73 21.16 20.82
N ALA A 208 -16.79 21.42 22.13
CA ALA A 208 -15.78 20.91 23.06
C ALA A 208 -15.61 19.38 23.05
N PRO A 209 -16.67 18.55 23.07
CA PRO A 209 -16.53 17.09 22.93
C PRO A 209 -16.02 16.64 21.57
N LEU A 210 -16.25 17.41 20.50
CA LEU A 210 -15.70 17.12 19.17
C LEU A 210 -14.19 17.35 19.16
N ILE A 211 -13.74 18.46 19.74
CA ILE A 211 -12.31 18.80 19.90
C ILE A 211 -11.58 17.75 20.74
N GLU A 212 -12.19 17.26 21.82
CA GLU A 212 -11.62 16.19 22.64
C GLU A 212 -11.35 14.92 21.83
N GLN A 213 -12.26 14.56 20.93
CA GLN A 213 -12.10 13.40 20.06
C GLN A 213 -10.95 13.59 19.04
N VAL A 214 -10.86 14.75 18.43
CA VAL A 214 -9.75 15.06 17.52
C VAL A 214 -8.41 14.99 18.28
N LYS A 215 -8.31 15.60 19.46
CA LYS A 215 -7.12 15.54 20.32
C LYS A 215 -6.80 14.13 20.81
N ALA A 216 -7.79 13.24 20.88
CA ALA A 216 -7.58 11.84 21.23
C ALA A 216 -7.12 10.96 20.07
N GLY A 217 -7.00 11.52 18.85
CA GLY A 217 -6.51 10.83 17.66
C GLY A 217 -7.59 10.47 16.65
N ALA A 218 -8.78 11.07 16.73
CA ALA A 218 -9.74 10.94 15.63
C ALA A 218 -9.17 11.56 14.36
N MET A 219 -9.22 10.83 13.27
CA MET A 219 -8.80 11.26 11.94
C MET A 219 -9.82 12.21 11.30
N GLY A 220 -11.03 12.21 11.80
CA GLY A 220 -12.15 13.01 11.35
C GLY A 220 -13.38 12.75 12.19
N LEU A 221 -14.49 13.28 11.78
CA LEU A 221 -15.77 13.18 12.48
C LEU A 221 -16.83 12.57 11.57
N LYS A 222 -17.67 11.69 12.12
CA LYS A 222 -18.77 11.05 11.40
C LYS A 222 -20.11 11.59 11.90
N ILE A 223 -20.92 12.12 10.99
CA ILE A 223 -22.31 12.47 11.24
C ILE A 223 -23.19 11.34 10.69
N HIS A 224 -24.14 10.88 11.49
CA HIS A 224 -25.12 9.87 11.09
C HIS A 224 -26.52 10.30 11.52
N GLU A 225 -27.52 10.07 10.68
CA GLU A 225 -28.91 10.52 10.93
C GLU A 225 -29.52 9.93 12.20
N ASP A 226 -29.16 8.70 12.56
CA ASP A 226 -29.68 8.02 13.76
C ASP A 226 -29.33 8.75 15.08
N TRP A 227 -28.32 9.60 15.07
CA TRP A 227 -27.86 10.37 16.23
C TRP A 227 -28.39 11.81 16.24
N GLY A 228 -29.14 12.19 15.20
CA GLY A 228 -29.68 13.54 15.01
C GLY A 228 -28.68 14.47 14.36
N ALA A 229 -29.05 14.97 13.16
CA ALA A 229 -28.22 15.86 12.33
C ALA A 229 -28.95 17.16 12.03
N THR A 230 -29.26 17.94 13.09
CA THR A 230 -29.81 19.29 12.90
C THR A 230 -28.80 20.22 12.26
N PRO A 231 -29.20 21.32 11.61
CA PRO A 231 -28.28 22.29 11.04
C PRO A 231 -27.22 22.81 12.03
N ALA A 232 -27.61 23.00 13.31
CA ALA A 232 -26.69 23.45 14.34
C ALA A 232 -25.61 22.39 14.64
N VAL A 233 -26.00 21.12 14.77
CA VAL A 233 -25.07 19.99 14.99
C VAL A 233 -24.09 19.87 13.82
N ILE A 234 -24.58 19.96 12.59
CA ILE A 234 -23.72 19.93 11.40
C ILE A 234 -22.73 21.10 11.42
N ASN A 235 -23.22 22.30 11.75
CA ASN A 235 -22.36 23.50 11.80
C ASN A 235 -21.25 23.37 12.86
N HIS A 236 -21.55 22.88 14.07
CA HIS A 236 -20.55 22.63 15.11
C HIS A 236 -19.48 21.65 14.62
N CYS A 237 -19.90 20.57 13.95
CA CYS A 237 -18.98 19.59 13.42
C CYS A 237 -18.07 20.18 12.32
N LEU A 238 -18.64 20.98 11.41
CA LEU A 238 -17.88 21.63 10.34
C LEU A 238 -16.91 22.68 10.88
N ASN A 239 -17.31 23.47 11.91
CA ASN A 239 -16.42 24.45 12.54
C ASN A 239 -15.17 23.78 13.13
N VAL A 240 -15.36 22.68 13.86
CA VAL A 240 -14.24 21.94 14.43
C VAL A 240 -13.38 21.29 13.34
N ALA A 241 -14.00 20.78 12.30
CA ALA A 241 -13.27 20.18 11.17
C ALA A 241 -12.41 21.22 10.43
N ASP A 242 -12.93 22.44 10.25
CA ASP A 242 -12.19 23.55 9.64
C ASP A 242 -11.02 24.01 10.55
N GLU A 243 -11.27 24.14 11.86
CA GLU A 243 -10.23 24.56 12.81
C GLU A 243 -9.06 23.57 12.91
N TYR A 244 -9.35 22.26 12.86
CA TYR A 244 -8.35 21.19 13.05
C TYR A 244 -7.90 20.52 11.75
N ASP A 245 -8.37 20.99 10.60
CA ASP A 245 -8.06 20.44 9.28
C ASP A 245 -8.32 18.92 9.20
N VAL A 246 -9.51 18.49 9.65
CA VAL A 246 -9.95 17.11 9.61
C VAL A 246 -11.22 16.95 8.77
N GLN A 247 -11.44 15.73 8.25
CA GLN A 247 -12.63 15.47 7.41
C GLN A 247 -13.91 15.30 8.23
N VAL A 248 -15.05 15.57 7.59
CA VAL A 248 -16.39 15.17 8.05
C VAL A 248 -16.98 14.18 7.06
N ALA A 249 -17.40 13.02 7.57
CA ALA A 249 -18.07 11.98 6.79
C ALA A 249 -19.56 11.92 7.17
#